data_ad5fca35870ebbfd717949121f911776
#
_entry.id   ad5fca35870ebbfd717949121f911776
#
_cell.length_a   1.000
_cell.length_b   1.000
_cell.length_c   1.000
_cell.angle_alpha   90.00
_cell.angle_beta   90.00
_cell.angle_gamma   90.00
#
_symmetry.space_group_name_H-M   'P 1'
#
loop_
_entity.id
_entity.type
_entity.pdbx_description
1 polymer ?
#
loop_
_entity_poly.entity_id
_entity_poly.type
_entity_poly.pdbx_seq_one_letter_code
_entity_poly.pdbx_strand_id
1 'polypeptide(L)'
;MFLEDRFGALSLPDPSRDAIALDGGEWSVLFSPDDLVARELIAWITDAEATIEFMAFSFTSDEIAAAMLAQLDAGVRLRGVIESGQANATGGQYENLLAGGADVRLDGNPGTMHHKVILLDGEIVICGSYNFTRSAEERNDENVLIVVDMALASEFLIEFEKIYADALP
;
A
#
# COMPACT_ATOMS: atom_id res chain seq x y z
N MET A 1 -9.28 34.59 0.16
CA MET A 1 -8.54 34.38 -1.11
C MET A 1 -8.47 32.85 -1.27
N PHE A 2 -9.37 32.28 -2.04
CA PHE A 2 -9.24 30.86 -2.40
C PHE A 2 -8.07 30.79 -3.36
N LEU A 3 -7.03 30.04 -3.00
CA LEU A 3 -5.99 29.66 -3.93
C LEU A 3 -6.69 28.92 -5.08
N GLU A 4 -6.24 29.11 -6.30
CA GLU A 4 -6.71 28.33 -7.45
C GLU A 4 -6.12 26.91 -7.30
N ASP A 5 -6.70 26.14 -6.36
CA ASP A 5 -6.30 24.75 -6.15
C ASP A 5 -6.75 23.97 -7.37
N ARG A 6 -5.78 23.47 -8.10
CA ARG A 6 -6.01 22.53 -9.19
C ARG A 6 -6.06 21.14 -8.58
N PHE A 7 -7.16 20.45 -8.78
CA PHE A 7 -7.38 19.09 -8.32
C PHE A 7 -7.20 18.08 -9.46
N GLY A 8 -6.85 16.86 -9.11
CA GLY A 8 -6.65 15.76 -10.03
C GLY A 8 -5.46 15.97 -10.94
N ALA A 9 -5.50 15.44 -12.15
CA ALA A 9 -4.39 15.45 -13.12
C ALA A 9 -3.86 16.86 -13.53
N LEU A 10 -4.46 17.92 -13.00
CA LEU A 10 -4.02 19.32 -13.22
C LEU A 10 -3.23 19.88 -12.04
N SER A 11 -3.13 19.14 -10.95
CA SER A 11 -2.34 19.54 -9.79
C SER A 11 -0.84 19.53 -10.10
N LEU A 12 -0.09 20.32 -9.38
CA LEU A 12 1.38 20.31 -9.43
C LEU A 12 1.89 19.63 -8.16
N PRO A 13 2.93 18.78 -8.26
CA PRO A 13 3.54 18.18 -7.07
C PRO A 13 3.93 19.25 -6.05
N ASP A 14 3.53 19.06 -4.80
CA ASP A 14 3.96 19.90 -3.68
C ASP A 14 4.88 19.08 -2.75
N PRO A 15 6.19 19.13 -2.95
CA PRO A 15 7.15 18.37 -2.15
C PRO A 15 7.39 18.94 -0.75
N SER A 16 6.64 19.97 -0.34
CA SER A 16 6.92 20.73 0.90
C SER A 16 6.16 20.21 2.13
N ARG A 17 5.49 19.05 2.04
CA ARG A 17 4.78 18.48 3.19
C ARG A 17 5.75 17.78 4.12
N ASP A 18 5.95 18.38 5.28
CA ASP A 18 6.74 17.77 6.35
C ASP A 18 5.92 16.73 7.11
N ALA A 19 6.60 15.73 7.67
CA ALA A 19 5.97 14.79 8.58
C ALA A 19 5.40 15.52 9.82
N ILE A 20 4.25 15.08 10.26
CA ILE A 20 3.56 15.63 11.43
C ILE A 20 3.91 14.77 12.63
N ALA A 21 4.67 15.32 13.59
CA ALA A 21 4.89 14.66 14.87
C ALA A 21 3.64 14.80 15.75
N LEU A 22 3.04 13.69 16.11
CA LEU A 22 1.95 13.60 17.08
C LEU A 22 2.42 12.79 18.30
N ASP A 23 1.72 12.94 19.43
CA ASP A 23 2.01 12.16 20.63
C ASP A 23 1.97 10.66 20.33
N GLY A 24 3.15 10.02 20.26
CA GLY A 24 3.31 8.57 20.07
C GLY A 24 3.77 8.11 18.69
N GLY A 25 3.92 8.96 17.69
CA GLY A 25 4.38 8.53 16.37
C GLY A 25 4.73 9.67 15.42
N GLU A 26 5.31 9.30 14.30
CA GLU A 26 5.54 10.17 13.14
C GLU A 26 4.51 9.85 12.05
N TRP A 27 3.86 10.88 11.53
CA TRP A 27 2.79 10.77 10.57
C TRP A 27 3.11 11.57 9.31
N SER A 28 2.92 10.95 8.16
CA SER A 28 3.01 11.61 6.86
C SER A 28 1.69 11.45 6.11
N VAL A 29 1.26 12.49 5.42
CA VAL A 29 0.06 12.48 4.58
C VAL A 29 0.46 12.85 3.17
N LEU A 30 0.07 12.02 2.20
CA LEU A 30 0.33 12.23 0.78
C LEU A 30 -1.00 12.27 0.02
N PHE A 31 -1.04 13.01 -1.06
CA PHE A 31 -2.19 13.10 -1.95
C PHE A 31 -1.74 12.92 -3.40
N SER A 32 -2.34 11.98 -4.12
CA SER A 32 -2.15 11.91 -5.56
C SER A 32 -3.21 12.77 -6.27
N PRO A 33 -2.88 13.28 -7.45
CA PRO A 33 -1.60 13.15 -8.16
C PRO A 33 -0.56 14.23 -7.79
N ASP A 34 -0.79 14.99 -6.70
CA ASP A 34 0.07 16.13 -6.30
C ASP A 34 1.42 15.67 -5.77
N ASP A 35 1.39 14.62 -4.95
CA ASP A 35 2.58 13.99 -4.38
C ASP A 35 2.94 12.74 -5.21
N LEU A 36 4.20 12.41 -5.30
CA LEU A 36 4.69 11.22 -6.00
C LEU A 36 4.49 9.98 -5.10
N VAL A 37 3.21 9.60 -4.87
CA VAL A 37 2.83 8.59 -3.87
C VAL A 37 3.54 7.25 -4.11
N ALA A 38 3.51 6.74 -5.34
CA ALA A 38 4.17 5.46 -5.65
C ALA A 38 5.67 5.48 -5.30
N ARG A 39 6.36 6.59 -5.56
CA ARG A 39 7.77 6.76 -5.21
C ARG A 39 8.01 6.70 -3.71
N GLU A 40 7.18 7.37 -2.93
CA GLU A 40 7.29 7.37 -1.46
C GLU A 40 6.98 5.98 -0.89
N LEU A 41 5.94 5.29 -1.39
CA LEU A 41 5.65 3.92 -1.00
C LEU A 41 6.83 2.97 -1.30
N ILE A 42 7.44 3.10 -2.48
CA ILE A 42 8.62 2.30 -2.87
C ILE A 42 9.80 2.57 -1.94
N ALA A 43 10.03 3.83 -1.54
CA ALA A 43 11.09 4.15 -0.59
C ALA A 43 10.87 3.44 0.75
N TRP A 44 9.68 3.55 1.34
CA TRP A 44 9.33 2.85 2.58
C TRP A 44 9.44 1.32 2.46
N ILE A 45 8.95 0.75 1.35
CA ILE A 45 9.07 -0.70 1.09
C ILE A 45 10.53 -1.11 1.00
N THR A 46 11.39 -0.31 0.36
CA THR A 46 12.81 -0.61 0.19
C THR A 46 13.58 -0.56 1.51
N ASP A 47 13.11 0.20 2.48
CA ASP A 47 13.71 0.32 3.80
C ASP A 47 13.20 -0.76 4.79
N ALA A 48 12.23 -1.60 4.40
CA ALA A 48 11.75 -2.69 5.25
C ALA A 48 12.85 -3.74 5.49
N GLU A 49 13.04 -4.15 6.76
CA GLU A 49 14.12 -5.03 7.19
C GLU A 49 13.69 -6.47 7.51
N ALA A 50 12.42 -6.67 7.90
CA ALA A 50 11.95 -7.97 8.40
C ALA A 50 10.68 -8.47 7.71
N THR A 51 9.63 -7.65 7.60
CA THR A 51 8.34 -8.11 7.08
C THR A 51 7.61 -7.06 6.27
N ILE A 52 6.92 -7.52 5.23
CA ILE A 52 5.95 -6.75 4.47
C ILE A 52 4.66 -7.58 4.44
N GLU A 53 3.58 -7.04 5.03
CA GLU A 53 2.23 -7.55 4.90
C GLU A 53 1.37 -6.54 4.13
N PHE A 54 0.51 -7.01 3.21
CA PHE A 54 -0.38 -6.09 2.50
C PHE A 54 -1.78 -6.67 2.27
N MET A 55 -2.75 -5.76 2.18
CA MET A 55 -4.13 -6.04 1.77
C MET A 55 -4.50 -5.08 0.64
N ALA A 56 -4.79 -5.60 -0.54
CA ALA A 56 -4.98 -4.79 -1.74
C ALA A 56 -6.31 -5.10 -2.43
N PHE A 57 -7.19 -4.10 -2.54
CA PHE A 57 -8.38 -4.23 -3.39
C PHE A 57 -7.96 -4.34 -4.86
N SER A 58 -7.18 -3.40 -5.38
CA SER A 58 -6.65 -3.45 -6.75
C SER A 58 -5.15 -3.19 -6.74
N PHE A 59 -4.39 -4.08 -7.37
CA PHE A 59 -2.94 -4.01 -7.42
C PHE A 59 -2.45 -4.29 -8.85
N THR A 60 -2.09 -3.22 -9.58
CA THR A 60 -1.61 -3.27 -10.96
C THR A 60 -0.32 -2.47 -11.18
N SER A 61 0.30 -1.94 -10.11
CA SER A 61 1.58 -1.22 -10.21
C SER A 61 2.74 -2.20 -10.28
N ASP A 62 3.39 -2.27 -11.43
CA ASP A 62 4.60 -3.07 -11.64
C ASP A 62 5.75 -2.60 -10.74
N GLU A 63 5.85 -1.29 -10.50
CA GLU A 63 6.94 -0.68 -9.74
C GLU A 63 6.85 -1.04 -8.24
N ILE A 64 5.64 -0.96 -7.65
CA ILE A 64 5.42 -1.35 -6.25
C ILE A 64 5.63 -2.86 -6.08
N ALA A 65 5.13 -3.69 -7.01
CA ALA A 65 5.34 -5.13 -6.97
C ALA A 65 6.83 -5.49 -7.08
N ALA A 66 7.56 -4.84 -7.97
CA ALA A 66 9.00 -5.05 -8.13
C ALA A 66 9.80 -4.68 -6.87
N ALA A 67 9.43 -3.59 -6.18
CA ALA A 67 10.05 -3.23 -4.91
C ALA A 67 9.80 -4.28 -3.82
N MET A 68 8.57 -4.78 -3.70
CA MET A 68 8.23 -5.85 -2.75
C MET A 68 8.99 -7.15 -3.05
N LEU A 69 9.11 -7.54 -4.32
CA LEU A 69 9.86 -8.74 -4.72
C LEU A 69 11.38 -8.57 -4.47
N ALA A 70 11.92 -7.38 -4.68
CA ALA A 70 13.32 -7.10 -4.37
C ALA A 70 13.62 -7.27 -2.87
N GLN A 71 12.70 -6.88 -2.00
CA GLN A 71 12.82 -7.10 -0.55
C GLN A 71 12.67 -8.59 -0.18
N LEU A 72 11.78 -9.31 -0.85
CA LEU A 72 11.69 -10.76 -0.68
C LEU A 72 13.01 -11.45 -1.04
N ASP A 73 13.62 -11.08 -2.16
CA ASP A 73 14.94 -11.58 -2.59
C ASP A 73 16.06 -11.21 -1.59
N ALA A 74 15.94 -10.08 -0.90
CA ALA A 74 16.84 -9.67 0.18
C ALA A 74 16.60 -10.42 1.51
N GLY A 75 15.53 -11.23 1.60
CA GLY A 75 15.22 -12.06 2.77
C GLY A 75 14.11 -11.50 3.67
N VAL A 76 13.47 -10.40 3.29
CA VAL A 76 12.29 -9.86 3.98
C VAL A 76 11.08 -10.79 3.70
N ARG A 77 10.31 -11.11 4.73
CA ARG A 77 9.10 -11.93 4.57
C ARG A 77 7.98 -11.14 3.91
N LEU A 78 7.49 -11.59 2.78
CA LEU A 78 6.40 -10.94 2.03
C LEU A 78 5.14 -11.80 2.05
N ARG A 79 4.05 -11.26 2.62
CA ARG A 79 2.72 -11.87 2.64
C ARG A 79 1.67 -10.87 2.17
N GLY A 80 0.64 -11.36 1.46
CA GLY A 80 -0.42 -10.46 1.03
C GLY A 80 -1.75 -11.13 0.76
N VAL A 81 -2.81 -10.32 0.78
CA VAL A 81 -4.14 -10.71 0.30
C VAL A 81 -4.61 -9.71 -0.75
N ILE A 82 -5.05 -10.24 -1.89
CA ILE A 82 -5.61 -9.44 -2.99
C ILE A 82 -7.08 -9.81 -3.15
N GLU A 83 -7.94 -8.81 -3.35
CA GLU A 83 -9.35 -9.02 -3.66
C GLU A 83 -9.51 -9.94 -4.87
N SER A 84 -10.22 -11.05 -4.70
CA SER A 84 -10.37 -12.10 -5.71
C SER A 84 -10.99 -11.59 -7.01
N GLY A 85 -11.95 -10.67 -6.92
CA GLY A 85 -12.59 -10.03 -8.08
C GLY A 85 -11.67 -9.11 -8.89
N GLN A 86 -10.53 -8.70 -8.33
CA GLN A 86 -9.55 -7.80 -8.95
C GLN A 86 -8.24 -8.51 -9.37
N ALA A 87 -7.99 -9.71 -8.92
CA ALA A 87 -6.73 -10.43 -9.14
C ALA A 87 -6.42 -10.63 -10.64
N ASN A 88 -7.45 -10.88 -11.45
CA ASN A 88 -7.34 -11.08 -12.91
C ASN A 88 -7.55 -9.80 -13.73
N ALA A 89 -7.54 -8.62 -13.11
CA ALA A 89 -7.60 -7.36 -13.84
C ALA A 89 -6.39 -7.23 -14.77
N THR A 90 -6.55 -6.49 -15.87
CA THR A 90 -5.43 -6.26 -16.80
C THR A 90 -4.26 -5.58 -16.06
N GLY A 91 -3.10 -6.22 -16.08
CA GLY A 91 -1.92 -5.78 -15.33
C GLY A 91 -1.94 -6.15 -13.85
N GLY A 92 -2.88 -7.02 -13.40
CA GLY A 92 -2.93 -7.50 -12.02
C GLY A 92 -1.63 -8.20 -11.61
N GLN A 93 -1.17 -7.91 -10.39
CA GLN A 93 0.14 -8.36 -9.89
C GLN A 93 0.08 -9.69 -9.13
N TYR A 94 -1.09 -10.31 -8.95
CA TYR A 94 -1.23 -11.56 -8.19
C TYR A 94 -0.28 -12.64 -8.69
N GLU A 95 -0.37 -12.97 -9.98
CA GLU A 95 0.45 -14.03 -10.60
C GLU A 95 1.95 -13.67 -10.62
N ASN A 96 2.28 -12.40 -10.79
CA ASN A 96 3.67 -11.93 -10.77
C ASN A 96 4.30 -12.10 -9.37
N LEU A 97 3.59 -11.68 -8.32
CA LEU A 97 4.02 -11.82 -6.94
C LEU A 97 4.16 -13.30 -6.55
N LEU A 98 3.18 -14.13 -6.92
CA LEU A 98 3.20 -15.57 -6.66
C LEU A 98 4.38 -16.25 -7.38
N ALA A 99 4.60 -15.95 -8.66
CA ALA A 99 5.73 -16.45 -9.42
C ALA A 99 7.09 -16.00 -8.86
N GLY A 100 7.14 -14.82 -8.26
CA GLY A 100 8.32 -14.30 -7.54
C GLY A 100 8.55 -14.94 -6.17
N GLY A 101 7.65 -15.84 -5.72
CA GLY A 101 7.81 -16.57 -4.45
C GLY A 101 7.17 -15.91 -3.24
N ALA A 102 6.39 -14.84 -3.42
CA ALA A 102 5.66 -14.22 -2.33
C ALA A 102 4.50 -15.11 -1.87
N ASP A 103 4.21 -15.10 -0.56
CA ASP A 103 3.05 -15.81 0.01
C ASP A 103 1.81 -14.91 -0.10
N VAL A 104 1.26 -14.86 -1.31
CA VAL A 104 0.07 -14.07 -1.62
C VAL A 104 -1.14 -14.97 -1.86
N ARG A 105 -2.29 -14.51 -1.39
CA ARG A 105 -3.56 -15.23 -1.43
C ARG A 105 -4.67 -14.37 -2.01
N LEU A 106 -5.73 -15.03 -2.46
CA LEU A 106 -6.97 -14.37 -2.86
C LEU A 106 -7.92 -14.27 -1.68
N ASP A 107 -8.57 -13.12 -1.53
CA ASP A 107 -9.60 -12.96 -0.50
C ASP A 107 -10.69 -14.01 -0.64
N GLY A 108 -11.02 -14.68 0.45
CA GLY A 108 -11.98 -15.79 0.51
C GLY A 108 -13.34 -15.42 1.08
N ASN A 109 -13.52 -14.19 1.57
CA ASN A 109 -14.81 -13.81 2.15
C ASN A 109 -15.85 -13.49 1.05
N PRO A 110 -17.17 -13.63 1.33
CA PRO A 110 -18.21 -13.37 0.35
C PRO A 110 -18.47 -11.88 0.10
N GLY A 111 -17.90 -11.00 0.92
CA GLY A 111 -17.92 -9.55 0.73
C GLY A 111 -16.73 -9.08 -0.09
N THR A 112 -16.65 -7.80 -0.36
CA THR A 112 -15.48 -7.22 -1.03
C THR A 112 -14.44 -6.78 -0.01
N MET A 113 -13.25 -7.34 -0.08
CA MET A 113 -12.09 -6.86 0.67
C MET A 113 -11.59 -5.57 0.03
N HIS A 114 -11.87 -4.43 0.64
CA HIS A 114 -11.61 -3.11 0.04
C HIS A 114 -10.45 -2.36 0.68
N HIS A 115 -9.56 -3.06 1.38
CA HIS A 115 -8.37 -2.49 1.99
C HIS A 115 -7.34 -2.04 0.95
N LYS A 116 -6.58 -1.03 1.30
CA LYS A 116 -5.36 -0.57 0.62
C LYS A 116 -4.37 -0.25 1.72
N VAL A 117 -3.70 -1.30 2.17
CA VAL A 117 -2.86 -1.27 3.37
C VAL A 117 -1.55 -1.99 3.08
N ILE A 118 -0.45 -1.41 3.53
CA ILE A 118 0.86 -2.05 3.63
C ILE A 118 1.32 -1.90 5.08
N LEU A 119 1.79 -2.97 5.67
CA LEU A 119 2.41 -3.01 7.00
C LEU A 119 3.88 -3.35 6.82
N LEU A 120 4.77 -2.60 7.44
CA LEU A 120 6.20 -2.84 7.38
C LEU A 120 6.73 -3.07 8.79
N ASP A 121 7.43 -4.17 8.95
CA ASP A 121 8.19 -4.56 10.16
C ASP A 121 7.36 -4.60 11.46
N GLY A 122 6.02 -4.66 11.34
CA GLY A 122 5.11 -4.58 12.49
C GLY A 122 5.11 -3.22 13.21
N GLU A 123 5.62 -2.19 12.56
CA GLU A 123 5.81 -0.85 13.12
C GLU A 123 5.18 0.24 12.28
N ILE A 124 5.16 0.10 10.95
CA ILE A 124 4.70 1.12 10.03
C ILE A 124 3.40 0.67 9.37
N VAL A 125 2.42 1.57 9.36
CA VAL A 125 1.13 1.40 8.67
C VAL A 125 1.04 2.41 7.53
N ILE A 126 0.85 1.92 6.32
CA ILE A 126 0.55 2.72 5.15
C ILE A 126 -0.89 2.39 4.75
N CYS A 127 -1.80 3.35 4.77
CA CYS A 127 -3.21 3.13 4.44
C CYS A 127 -3.87 4.37 3.85
N GLY A 128 -5.01 4.19 3.19
CA GLY A 128 -5.77 5.30 2.61
C GLY A 128 -6.76 4.87 1.54
N SER A 129 -7.09 5.77 0.64
CA SER A 129 -7.95 5.47 -0.50
C SER A 129 -7.17 4.96 -1.73
N TYR A 130 -5.85 5.17 -1.76
CA TYR A 130 -4.96 4.90 -2.88
C TYR A 130 -4.87 3.41 -3.20
N ASN A 131 -5.44 2.98 -4.32
CA ASN A 131 -5.17 1.66 -4.88
C ASN A 131 -3.75 1.60 -5.46
N PHE A 132 -3.09 0.46 -5.41
CA PHE A 132 -1.75 0.30 -5.96
C PHE A 132 -1.80 0.20 -7.49
N THR A 133 -2.23 1.29 -8.14
CA THR A 133 -2.50 1.35 -9.58
C THR A 133 -2.02 2.65 -10.21
N ARG A 134 -1.73 2.61 -11.50
CA ARG A 134 -1.38 3.81 -12.25
C ARG A 134 -2.50 4.88 -12.25
N SER A 135 -3.77 4.47 -12.21
CA SER A 135 -4.88 5.44 -12.17
C SER A 135 -4.92 6.19 -10.85
N ALA A 136 -4.60 5.52 -9.73
CA ALA A 136 -4.50 6.16 -8.43
C ALA A 136 -3.34 7.17 -8.38
N GLU A 137 -2.21 6.87 -9.06
CA GLU A 137 -1.05 7.77 -9.12
C GLU A 137 -1.29 9.01 -9.98
N GLU A 138 -1.89 8.83 -11.17
CA GLU A 138 -1.87 9.86 -12.21
C GLU A 138 -3.20 10.60 -12.41
N ARG A 139 -4.32 10.07 -11.92
CA ARG A 139 -5.65 10.53 -12.36
C ARG A 139 -6.65 10.78 -11.27
N ASN A 140 -6.58 10.01 -10.19
CA ASN A 140 -7.53 10.09 -9.10
C ASN A 140 -7.02 11.05 -8.02
N ASP A 141 -7.95 11.69 -7.34
CA ASP A 141 -7.66 12.39 -6.09
C ASP A 141 -7.71 11.35 -4.95
N GLU A 142 -6.56 10.87 -4.52
CA GLU A 142 -6.44 9.88 -3.45
C GLU A 142 -5.65 10.45 -2.26
N ASN A 143 -5.78 9.80 -1.13
CA ASN A 143 -4.96 10.08 0.05
C ASN A 143 -4.24 8.83 0.52
N VAL A 144 -3.06 9.03 1.08
CA VAL A 144 -2.28 8.02 1.80
C VAL A 144 -1.83 8.60 3.12
N LEU A 145 -1.95 7.81 4.15
CA LEU A 145 -1.42 8.08 5.48
C LEU A 145 -0.32 7.06 5.77
N ILE A 146 0.85 7.53 6.18
CA ILE A 146 1.96 6.71 6.64
C ILE A 146 2.16 7.02 8.12
N VAL A 147 2.10 6.00 8.96
CA VAL A 147 2.15 6.14 10.42
C VAL A 147 3.20 5.20 10.98
N VAL A 148 4.17 5.73 11.70
CA VAL A 148 5.15 4.94 12.45
C VAL A 148 4.64 4.82 13.88
N ASP A 149 3.94 3.72 14.18
CA ASP A 149 3.35 3.43 15.48
C ASP A 149 3.10 1.92 15.64
N MET A 150 3.85 1.27 16.54
CA MET A 150 3.75 -0.18 16.77
C MET A 150 2.37 -0.62 17.32
N ALA A 151 1.71 0.23 18.11
CA ALA A 151 0.40 -0.12 18.65
C ALA A 151 -0.65 -0.13 17.55
N LEU A 152 -0.65 0.89 16.67
CA LEU A 152 -1.51 0.92 15.51
C LEU A 152 -1.19 -0.22 14.54
N ALA A 153 0.08 -0.47 14.25
CA ALA A 153 0.51 -1.56 13.37
C ALA A 153 0.03 -2.94 13.89
N SER A 154 0.06 -3.14 15.21
CA SER A 154 -0.46 -4.37 15.84
C SER A 154 -1.95 -4.57 15.57
N GLU A 155 -2.78 -3.52 15.65
CA GLU A 155 -4.21 -3.62 15.35
C GLU A 155 -4.47 -3.97 13.87
N PHE A 156 -3.73 -3.35 12.95
CA PHE A 156 -3.81 -3.69 11.54
C PHE A 156 -3.30 -5.11 11.24
N LEU A 157 -2.26 -5.57 11.95
CA LEU A 157 -1.75 -6.92 11.79
C LEU A 157 -2.77 -7.97 12.28
N ILE A 158 -3.51 -7.69 13.37
CA ILE A 158 -4.62 -8.55 13.83
C ILE A 158 -5.69 -8.69 12.74
N GLU A 159 -6.04 -7.60 12.09
CA GLU A 159 -7.01 -7.65 10.97
C GLU A 159 -6.45 -8.38 9.75
N PHE A 160 -5.18 -8.13 9.39
CA PHE A 160 -4.50 -8.86 8.34
C PHE A 160 -4.54 -10.38 8.58
N GLU A 161 -4.19 -10.83 9.79
CA GLU A 161 -4.16 -12.28 10.11
C GLU A 161 -5.55 -12.92 9.99
N LYS A 162 -6.63 -12.22 10.32
CA LYS A 162 -8.00 -12.73 10.11
C LYS A 162 -8.30 -12.93 8.62
N ILE A 163 -8.07 -11.88 7.81
CA ILE A 163 -8.32 -11.92 6.36
C ILE A 163 -7.44 -12.97 5.71
N TYR A 164 -6.16 -13.04 6.11
CA TYR A 164 -5.19 -13.98 5.58
C TYR A 164 -5.53 -15.45 5.94
N ALA A 165 -6.08 -15.70 7.12
CA ALA A 165 -6.52 -17.04 7.53
C ALA A 165 -7.72 -17.55 6.73
N ASP A 166 -8.62 -16.66 6.30
CA ASP A 166 -9.78 -16.97 5.49
C ASP A 166 -9.48 -16.95 3.98
N ALA A 167 -8.31 -16.46 3.58
CA ALA A 167 -7.91 -16.33 2.19
C ALA A 167 -7.57 -17.66 1.53
N LEU A 168 -7.82 -17.74 0.22
CA LEU A 168 -7.58 -18.91 -0.62
C LEU A 168 -6.15 -18.87 -1.19
N PRO A 169 -5.46 -20.01 -1.22
CA PRO A 169 -4.12 -20.12 -1.80
C PRO A 169 -4.12 -19.90 -3.32
#